data_834234f3bb040edaef7db894b72a0304
#
_entry.id   834234f3bb040edaef7db894b72a0304
#
_cell.length_a   1.000
_cell.length_b   1.000
_cell.length_c   1.000
_cell.angle_alpha   90.00
_cell.angle_beta   90.00
_cell.angle_gamma   90.00
#
_symmetry.space_group_name_H-M   'P 1'
#
loop_
_entity.id
_entity.type
_entity.pdbx_description
1 polymer ?
#
loop_
_entity_poly.entity_id
_entity_poly.type
_entity_poly.pdbx_seq_one_letter_code
_entity_poly.pdbx_strand_id
1 'polypeptide(L)'
;MRKLSIPFLVASAMLVLGIVGGLACDERPERPIVHRAGYRVLEGDFHAHTAWSDGSLSPLGIVRQAARRGLDVVSITEHNTVLPSRAARWYAELTGGPIVITGEEVTTARFHVIALGIEHTVSPDQPLEDVISKIHSQHGIAIAAHPVQHFWPSVLPHRSEFDAAEVMHPIAYSERSADWRWADMVRFYEESPTPLGAIGSSDYHWMSVLGLCRTLLFVREPVSEAAVLEALREKHTVTIDREGKAYGDKALVAALRDEPYVPRTSDYAYRGSSTADRILRTLGWLGLLGVLLLRARAKTPELTPESPEPDS
;
A
#
# COMPACT_ATOMS: atom_id res chain seq x y z
N MET A 1 -1.59 -14.95 -42.99
CA MET A 1 -2.24 -14.54 -41.72
C MET A 1 -3.00 -15.75 -41.16
N ARG A 2 -2.58 -16.31 -40.02
CA ARG A 2 -3.34 -17.41 -39.35
C ARG A 2 -4.70 -16.87 -38.91
N LYS A 3 -5.80 -17.49 -39.39
CA LYS A 3 -7.16 -17.17 -38.93
C LYS A 3 -7.23 -17.48 -37.44
N LEU A 4 -7.62 -16.48 -36.64
CA LEU A 4 -7.87 -16.67 -35.21
C LEU A 4 -9.02 -17.67 -35.04
N SER A 5 -8.85 -18.71 -34.22
CA SER A 5 -9.89 -19.70 -34.01
C SER A 5 -11.04 -19.09 -33.16
N ILE A 6 -12.27 -19.55 -33.43
CA ILE A 6 -13.45 -19.09 -32.66
C ILE A 6 -13.25 -19.21 -31.15
N PRO A 7 -12.72 -20.33 -30.59
CA PRO A 7 -12.45 -20.42 -29.16
C PRO A 7 -11.49 -19.35 -28.64
N PHE A 8 -10.47 -18.98 -29.42
CA PHE A 8 -9.53 -17.91 -29.04
C PHE A 8 -10.20 -16.53 -29.00
N LEU A 9 -11.07 -16.25 -29.96
CA LEU A 9 -11.85 -15.00 -29.99
C LEU A 9 -12.80 -14.91 -28.81
N VAL A 10 -13.50 -16.01 -28.46
CA VAL A 10 -14.39 -16.09 -27.31
C VAL A 10 -13.63 -15.85 -25.99
N ALA A 11 -12.51 -16.56 -25.80
CA ALA A 11 -11.67 -16.38 -24.61
C ALA A 11 -11.13 -14.94 -24.49
N SER A 12 -10.72 -14.35 -25.61
CA SER A 12 -10.27 -12.95 -25.62
C SER A 12 -11.40 -11.96 -25.30
N ALA A 13 -12.60 -12.20 -25.82
CA ALA A 13 -13.78 -11.38 -25.52
C ALA A 13 -14.18 -11.48 -24.04
N MET A 14 -14.15 -12.67 -23.45
CA MET A 14 -14.40 -12.89 -22.02
C MET A 14 -13.36 -12.15 -21.16
N LEU A 15 -12.08 -12.20 -21.55
CA LEU A 15 -11.01 -11.49 -20.85
C LEU A 15 -11.24 -9.97 -20.88
N VAL A 16 -11.52 -9.40 -22.06
CA VAL A 16 -11.78 -7.97 -22.22
C VAL A 16 -13.03 -7.56 -21.44
N LEU A 17 -14.13 -8.32 -21.53
CA LEU A 17 -15.36 -8.06 -20.79
C LEU A 17 -15.11 -8.10 -19.28
N GLY A 18 -14.33 -9.07 -18.81
CA GLY A 18 -13.98 -9.20 -17.41
C GLY A 18 -13.13 -8.03 -16.90
N ILE A 19 -12.19 -7.55 -17.70
CA ILE A 19 -11.37 -6.38 -17.34
C ILE A 19 -12.25 -5.11 -17.34
N VAL A 20 -12.89 -4.79 -18.44
CA VAL A 20 -13.66 -3.55 -18.60
C VAL A 20 -14.84 -3.50 -17.63
N GLY A 21 -15.61 -4.60 -17.56
CA GLY A 21 -16.76 -4.70 -16.66
C GLY A 21 -16.36 -4.71 -15.21
N GLY A 22 -15.25 -5.37 -14.84
CA GLY A 22 -14.71 -5.34 -13.50
C GLY A 22 -14.26 -3.95 -13.08
N LEU A 23 -13.61 -3.19 -13.97
CA LEU A 23 -13.25 -1.79 -13.72
C LEU A 23 -14.49 -0.90 -13.55
N ALA A 24 -15.53 -1.11 -14.36
CA ALA A 24 -16.80 -0.36 -14.26
C ALA A 24 -17.57 -0.63 -12.95
N CYS A 25 -17.37 -1.82 -12.36
CA CYS A 25 -17.96 -2.19 -11.07
C CYS A 25 -17.17 -1.68 -9.86
N ASP A 26 -16.00 -1.07 -10.06
CA ASP A 26 -15.22 -0.52 -8.95
C ASP A 26 -15.89 0.77 -8.45
N GLU A 27 -16.63 0.63 -7.35
CA GLU A 27 -17.22 1.77 -6.68
C GLU A 27 -16.12 2.67 -6.11
N ARG A 28 -16.19 3.94 -6.43
CA ARG A 28 -15.34 5.00 -5.86
C ARG A 28 -16.26 5.91 -5.07
N PRO A 29 -16.24 5.83 -3.72
CA PRO A 29 -17.03 6.75 -2.94
C PRO A 29 -16.57 8.20 -3.19
N GLU A 30 -17.53 9.13 -3.31
CA GLU A 30 -17.21 10.55 -3.34
C GLU A 30 -16.44 10.92 -2.07
N ARG A 31 -15.36 11.67 -2.24
CA ARG A 31 -14.51 12.10 -1.15
C ARG A 31 -14.76 13.58 -0.90
N PRO A 32 -15.36 13.97 0.24
CA PRO A 32 -15.50 15.38 0.56
C PRO A 32 -14.12 16.01 0.69
N ILE A 33 -13.94 17.16 0.06
CA ILE A 33 -12.72 17.96 0.21
C ILE A 33 -12.79 18.64 1.57
N VAL A 34 -11.80 18.41 2.40
CA VAL A 34 -11.67 19.00 3.74
C VAL A 34 -10.42 19.84 3.81
N HIS A 35 -10.55 21.07 4.29
CA HIS A 35 -9.40 21.95 4.56
C HIS A 35 -9.32 22.24 6.05
N ARG A 36 -8.09 22.26 6.59
CA ARG A 36 -7.76 22.67 7.95
C ARG A 36 -6.44 23.43 7.94
N ALA A 37 -6.34 24.48 8.70
CA ALA A 37 -5.12 25.29 8.82
C ALA A 37 -4.53 25.74 7.45
N GLY A 38 -5.36 25.95 6.42
CA GLY A 38 -4.93 26.34 5.08
C GLY A 38 -4.41 25.19 4.19
N TYR A 39 -4.49 23.94 4.68
CA TYR A 39 -4.11 22.74 3.94
C TYR A 39 -5.32 21.91 3.56
N ARG A 40 -5.23 21.17 2.47
CA ARG A 40 -6.15 20.07 2.20
C ARG A 40 -5.78 18.86 3.03
N VAL A 41 -6.76 18.29 3.74
CA VAL A 41 -6.56 17.09 4.57
C VAL A 41 -6.82 15.85 3.73
N LEU A 42 -5.81 14.98 3.65
CA LEU A 42 -5.90 13.68 2.99
C LEU A 42 -5.73 12.57 4.04
N GLU A 43 -6.33 11.41 3.76
CA GLU A 43 -6.14 10.21 4.58
C GLU A 43 -5.24 9.21 3.84
N GLY A 44 -4.15 8.79 4.49
CA GLY A 44 -3.18 7.86 3.94
C GLY A 44 -2.94 6.62 4.81
N ASP A 45 -2.51 5.54 4.16
CA ASP A 45 -1.99 4.32 4.78
C ASP A 45 -0.66 3.98 4.12
N PHE A 46 0.41 3.96 4.89
CA PHE A 46 1.78 3.88 4.39
C PHE A 46 2.48 2.56 4.67
N HIS A 47 1.74 1.56 5.17
CA HIS A 47 2.29 0.24 5.46
C HIS A 47 1.31 -0.85 5.05
N ALA A 48 1.59 -1.50 3.93
CA ALA A 48 0.74 -2.57 3.43
C ALA A 48 1.54 -3.60 2.61
N HIS A 49 1.26 -4.87 2.87
CA HIS A 49 1.85 -6.02 2.17
C HIS A 49 0.86 -6.64 1.18
N THR A 50 1.39 -7.36 0.21
CA THR A 50 0.59 -8.02 -0.83
C THR A 50 0.78 -9.54 -0.80
N ALA A 51 0.02 -10.24 -1.64
CA ALA A 51 0.22 -11.67 -1.87
C ALA A 51 1.57 -12.01 -2.54
N TRP A 52 2.45 -11.02 -2.73
CA TRP A 52 3.83 -11.24 -3.14
C TRP A 52 4.68 -11.81 -1.99
N SER A 53 4.37 -11.42 -0.75
CA SER A 53 4.94 -12.00 0.48
C SER A 53 3.85 -12.60 1.36
N ASP A 54 3.31 -11.86 2.30
CA ASP A 54 2.43 -12.33 3.37
C ASP A 54 1.13 -11.53 3.53
N GLY A 55 0.85 -10.62 2.60
CA GLY A 55 -0.47 -10.02 2.45
C GLY A 55 -1.44 -10.91 1.67
N SER A 56 -2.72 -10.55 1.62
CA SER A 56 -3.76 -11.35 0.95
C SER A 56 -4.21 -10.80 -0.40
N LEU A 57 -3.91 -9.54 -0.71
CA LEU A 57 -4.33 -8.88 -1.93
C LEU A 57 -3.17 -8.73 -2.91
N SER A 58 -3.47 -8.73 -4.20
CA SER A 58 -2.50 -8.30 -5.21
C SER A 58 -2.23 -6.80 -5.09
N PRO A 59 -1.14 -6.25 -5.65
CA PRO A 59 -0.90 -4.81 -5.69
C PRO A 59 -2.09 -4.00 -6.21
N LEU A 60 -2.74 -4.49 -7.27
CA LEU A 60 -3.95 -3.89 -7.83
C LEU A 60 -5.14 -4.01 -6.89
N GLY A 61 -5.21 -5.10 -6.12
CA GLY A 61 -6.22 -5.35 -5.09
C GLY A 61 -6.11 -4.34 -3.94
N ILE A 62 -4.89 -4.01 -3.51
CA ILE A 62 -4.64 -2.98 -2.49
C ILE A 62 -5.16 -1.61 -2.98
N VAL A 63 -4.81 -1.18 -4.20
CA VAL A 63 -5.27 0.10 -4.78
C VAL A 63 -6.80 0.19 -4.77
N ARG A 64 -7.47 -0.89 -5.21
CA ARG A 64 -8.94 -0.94 -5.22
C ARG A 64 -9.53 -0.93 -3.81
N GLN A 65 -8.92 -1.67 -2.89
CA GLN A 65 -9.35 -1.71 -1.50
C GLN A 65 -9.14 -0.35 -0.82
N ALA A 66 -8.01 0.32 -1.07
CA ALA A 66 -7.73 1.67 -0.60
C ALA A 66 -8.80 2.67 -1.07
N ALA A 67 -9.14 2.64 -2.37
CA ALA A 67 -10.22 3.46 -2.93
C ALA A 67 -11.56 3.19 -2.25
N ARG A 68 -11.93 1.92 -2.05
CA ARG A 68 -13.18 1.51 -1.35
C ARG A 68 -13.19 1.92 0.12
N ARG A 69 -12.04 1.96 0.75
CA ARG A 69 -11.87 2.38 2.15
C ARG A 69 -11.77 3.89 2.31
N GLY A 70 -11.88 4.66 1.21
CA GLY A 70 -11.82 6.11 1.23
C GLY A 70 -10.43 6.67 1.53
N LEU A 71 -9.37 5.91 1.29
CA LEU A 71 -8.00 6.42 1.35
C LEU A 71 -7.71 7.30 0.14
N ASP A 72 -7.10 8.45 0.38
CA ASP A 72 -6.63 9.37 -0.66
C ASP A 72 -5.23 8.99 -1.13
N VAL A 73 -4.44 8.42 -0.21
CA VAL A 73 -3.05 8.01 -0.44
C VAL A 73 -2.85 6.61 0.11
N VAL A 74 -2.05 5.80 -0.58
CA VAL A 74 -1.61 4.49 -0.09
C VAL A 74 -0.18 4.21 -0.53
N SER A 75 0.59 3.53 0.31
CA SER A 75 1.85 2.90 -0.12
C SER A 75 1.76 1.39 0.06
N ILE A 76 2.31 0.67 -0.90
CA ILE A 76 2.60 -0.76 -0.76
C ILE A 76 4.07 -0.85 -0.39
N THR A 77 4.33 -1.42 0.75
CA THR A 77 5.67 -1.49 1.36
C THR A 77 6.06 -2.94 1.56
N GLU A 78 6.14 -3.65 0.44
CA GLU A 78 6.49 -5.07 0.42
C GLU A 78 7.88 -5.30 1.01
N HIS A 79 8.12 -6.46 1.61
CA HIS A 79 9.41 -6.82 2.18
C HIS A 79 10.53 -6.80 1.14
N ASN A 80 11.49 -5.90 1.33
CA ASN A 80 12.75 -5.80 0.56
C ASN A 80 12.57 -5.74 -0.96
N THR A 81 11.47 -5.15 -1.43
CA THR A 81 11.25 -4.93 -2.87
C THR A 81 10.23 -3.83 -3.16
N VAL A 82 10.60 -2.91 -4.04
CA VAL A 82 9.74 -1.81 -4.51
C VAL A 82 8.83 -2.22 -5.68
N LEU A 83 9.01 -3.41 -6.25
CA LEU A 83 8.32 -3.79 -7.50
C LEU A 83 6.79 -3.82 -7.38
N PRO A 84 6.17 -4.40 -6.32
CA PRO A 84 4.72 -4.39 -6.18
C PRO A 84 4.12 -2.99 -6.04
N SER A 85 4.83 -2.09 -5.36
CA SER A 85 4.45 -0.69 -5.22
C SER A 85 4.43 0.06 -6.56
N ARG A 86 5.44 -0.15 -7.40
CA ARG A 86 5.50 0.42 -8.76
C ARG A 86 4.37 -0.08 -9.65
N ALA A 87 4.03 -1.37 -9.56
CA ALA A 87 2.90 -1.95 -10.30
C ALA A 87 1.56 -1.34 -9.83
N ALA A 88 1.42 -1.10 -8.53
CA ALA A 88 0.24 -0.44 -7.96
C ALA A 88 0.12 1.02 -8.39
N ARG A 89 1.23 1.78 -8.42
CA ARG A 89 1.25 3.18 -8.91
C ARG A 89 0.78 3.25 -10.36
N TRP A 90 1.37 2.45 -11.22
CA TRP A 90 0.95 2.38 -12.63
C TRP A 90 -0.57 2.10 -12.77
N TYR A 91 -1.10 1.14 -12.00
CA TYR A 91 -2.52 0.81 -12.04
C TYR A 91 -3.39 1.95 -11.51
N ALA A 92 -3.00 2.61 -10.42
CA ALA A 92 -3.74 3.73 -9.85
C ALA A 92 -3.82 4.91 -10.82
N GLU A 93 -2.71 5.25 -11.49
CA GLU A 93 -2.64 6.28 -12.54
C GLU A 93 -3.60 5.95 -13.70
N LEU A 94 -3.57 4.70 -14.19
CA LEU A 94 -4.43 4.25 -15.28
C LEU A 94 -5.92 4.30 -14.93
N THR A 95 -6.28 4.05 -13.67
CA THR A 95 -7.68 3.94 -13.23
C THR A 95 -8.17 5.18 -12.49
N GLY A 96 -7.33 6.19 -12.25
CA GLY A 96 -7.65 7.37 -11.44
C GLY A 96 -7.93 7.00 -9.99
N GLY A 97 -7.20 6.04 -9.42
CA GLY A 97 -7.30 5.59 -8.02
C GLY A 97 -6.72 6.59 -7.01
N PRO A 98 -6.48 6.16 -5.75
CA PRO A 98 -5.75 6.94 -4.77
C PRO A 98 -4.32 7.21 -5.27
N ILE A 99 -3.68 8.23 -4.73
CA ILE A 99 -2.26 8.47 -4.96
C ILE A 99 -1.48 7.30 -4.37
N VAL A 100 -0.64 6.64 -5.17
CA VAL A 100 0.24 5.58 -4.70
C VAL A 100 1.65 6.12 -4.59
N ILE A 101 2.17 6.19 -3.37
CA ILE A 101 3.59 6.48 -3.12
C ILE A 101 4.38 5.18 -3.23
N THR A 102 5.41 5.15 -4.07
CA THR A 102 6.28 3.98 -4.18
C THR A 102 7.05 3.77 -2.88
N GLY A 103 7.21 2.53 -2.47
CA GLY A 103 7.93 2.21 -1.25
C GLY A 103 8.17 0.73 -1.07
N GLU A 104 8.90 0.42 0.00
CA GLU A 104 9.12 -0.93 0.51
C GLU A 104 9.35 -0.90 2.02
N GLU A 105 9.20 -2.01 2.68
CA GLU A 105 9.70 -2.22 4.03
C GLU A 105 11.04 -2.94 3.98
N VAL A 106 12.12 -2.23 4.34
CA VAL A 106 13.43 -2.86 4.52
C VAL A 106 13.41 -3.65 5.82
N THR A 107 13.26 -4.97 5.68
CA THR A 107 12.98 -5.89 6.77
C THR A 107 14.20 -6.75 7.10
N THR A 108 14.60 -6.75 8.36
CA THR A 108 15.65 -7.60 8.94
C THR A 108 15.18 -8.16 10.29
N ALA A 109 15.93 -9.08 10.87
CA ALA A 109 15.68 -9.54 12.23
C ALA A 109 15.96 -8.47 13.31
N ARG A 110 16.60 -7.35 12.96
CA ARG A 110 17.08 -6.33 13.91
C ARG A 110 16.34 -5.01 13.82
N PHE A 111 15.78 -4.69 12.66
CA PHE A 111 15.02 -3.45 12.41
C PHE A 111 14.11 -3.62 11.22
N HIS A 112 13.06 -2.83 11.21
CA HIS A 112 12.18 -2.64 10.05
C HIS A 112 12.10 -1.13 9.74
N VAL A 113 12.23 -0.78 8.46
CA VAL A 113 12.19 0.61 7.99
C VAL A 113 11.29 0.70 6.77
N ILE A 114 10.24 1.50 6.85
CA ILE A 114 9.45 1.87 5.69
C ILE A 114 10.22 2.94 4.92
N ALA A 115 10.52 2.65 3.66
CA ALA A 115 11.13 3.57 2.71
C ALA A 115 10.06 4.05 1.73
N LEU A 116 9.69 5.33 1.78
CA LEU A 116 8.70 5.93 0.87
C LEU A 116 9.34 6.84 -0.15
N GLY A 117 8.72 6.95 -1.33
CA GLY A 117 9.16 7.82 -2.41
C GLY A 117 10.46 7.37 -3.07
N ILE A 118 10.76 6.07 -2.99
CA ILE A 118 11.95 5.48 -3.61
C ILE A 118 11.59 4.78 -4.93
N GLU A 119 12.53 4.75 -5.87
CA GLU A 119 12.39 4.08 -7.15
C GLU A 119 13.16 2.75 -7.22
N HIS A 120 14.15 2.58 -6.36
CA HIS A 120 15.01 1.39 -6.35
C HIS A 120 15.04 0.77 -4.95
N THR A 121 14.95 -0.55 -4.92
CA THR A 121 15.06 -1.35 -3.70
C THR A 121 16.36 -1.04 -2.94
N VAL A 122 16.24 -0.92 -1.64
CA VAL A 122 17.35 -0.74 -0.69
C VAL A 122 17.69 -2.10 -0.08
N SER A 123 18.95 -2.52 -0.16
CA SER A 123 19.38 -3.81 0.38
C SER A 123 19.22 -3.85 1.90
N PRO A 124 18.64 -4.95 2.47
CA PRO A 124 18.59 -5.16 3.91
C PRO A 124 19.95 -5.60 4.49
N ASP A 125 20.91 -6.03 3.64
CA ASP A 125 22.19 -6.61 4.07
C ASP A 125 23.23 -5.52 4.36
N GLN A 126 22.85 -4.49 5.12
CA GLN A 126 23.73 -3.37 5.49
C GLN A 126 23.32 -2.79 6.86
N PRO A 127 24.18 -2.00 7.52
CA PRO A 127 23.84 -1.28 8.75
C PRO A 127 22.64 -0.36 8.58
N LEU A 128 21.93 -0.07 9.66
CA LEU A 128 20.72 0.77 9.62
C LEU A 128 20.99 2.18 9.11
N GLU A 129 22.10 2.78 9.52
CA GLU A 129 22.55 4.10 9.05
C GLU A 129 22.73 4.16 7.53
N ASP A 130 23.26 3.09 6.94
CA ASP A 130 23.43 2.98 5.49
C ASP A 130 22.08 2.80 4.78
N VAL A 131 21.14 2.04 5.38
CA VAL A 131 19.77 1.91 4.89
C VAL A 131 19.11 3.28 4.84
N ILE A 132 19.11 4.04 5.94
CA ILE A 132 18.51 5.38 6.02
C ILE A 132 19.18 6.33 5.02
N SER A 133 20.50 6.34 4.97
CA SER A 133 21.28 7.14 4.00
C SER A 133 20.89 6.80 2.55
N LYS A 134 20.71 5.51 2.26
CA LYS A 134 20.32 5.05 0.91
C LYS A 134 18.90 5.46 0.53
N ILE A 135 17.98 5.48 1.49
CA ILE A 135 16.63 6.01 1.31
C ILE A 135 16.71 7.51 0.99
N HIS A 136 17.42 8.28 1.81
CA HIS A 136 17.60 9.72 1.62
C HIS A 136 18.30 10.06 0.30
N SER A 137 19.27 9.26 -0.15
CA SER A 137 19.95 9.45 -1.43
C SER A 137 19.02 9.34 -2.65
N GLN A 138 17.88 8.70 -2.49
CA GLN A 138 16.78 8.65 -3.47
C GLN A 138 15.72 9.74 -3.25
N HIS A 139 15.98 10.71 -2.38
CA HIS A 139 14.99 11.70 -1.91
C HIS A 139 13.76 11.03 -1.25
N GLY A 140 13.93 9.81 -0.75
CA GLY A 140 12.92 9.06 -0.02
C GLY A 140 12.78 9.54 1.43
N ILE A 141 11.80 8.97 2.11
CA ILE A 141 11.46 9.22 3.52
C ILE A 141 11.65 7.92 4.28
N ALA A 142 12.45 7.96 5.34
CA ALA A 142 12.71 6.83 6.22
C ALA A 142 11.78 6.88 7.44
N ILE A 143 10.90 5.89 7.59
CA ILE A 143 9.96 5.78 8.70
C ILE A 143 10.34 4.57 9.57
N ALA A 144 10.46 4.76 10.87
CA ALA A 144 10.62 3.64 11.79
C ALA A 144 9.31 2.83 11.84
N ALA A 145 9.34 1.61 11.27
CA ALA A 145 8.19 0.71 11.24
C ALA A 145 8.00 0.07 12.62
N HIS A 146 6.76 0.15 13.14
CA HIS A 146 6.35 -0.43 14.44
C HIS A 146 7.51 -0.57 15.46
N PRO A 147 8.13 0.55 15.91
CA PRO A 147 9.37 0.56 16.69
C PRO A 147 9.16 0.06 18.13
N VAL A 148 8.88 -1.23 18.27
CA VAL A 148 8.73 -1.92 19.55
C VAL A 148 10.08 -2.23 20.19
N GLN A 149 10.09 -2.49 21.48
CA GLN A 149 11.31 -2.69 22.30
C GLN A 149 12.28 -3.73 21.72
N HIS A 150 11.77 -4.74 21.02
CA HIS A 150 12.60 -5.74 20.34
C HIS A 150 13.60 -5.12 19.35
N PHE A 151 13.21 -4.06 18.64
CA PHE A 151 14.05 -3.38 17.65
C PHE A 151 14.91 -2.24 18.25
N TRP A 152 14.64 -1.82 19.48
CA TRP A 152 15.29 -0.66 20.09
C TRP A 152 16.82 -0.71 20.13
N PRO A 153 17.48 -1.87 20.35
CA PRO A 153 18.94 -1.92 20.31
C PRO A 153 19.53 -1.42 18.99
N SER A 154 18.79 -1.59 17.88
CA SER A 154 19.22 -1.12 16.57
C SER A 154 18.68 0.27 16.21
N VAL A 155 17.41 0.58 16.55
CA VAL A 155 16.78 1.80 16.05
C VAL A 155 16.97 3.01 16.97
N LEU A 156 17.15 2.84 18.30
CA LEU A 156 17.34 3.96 19.20
C LEU A 156 18.61 4.80 18.94
N PRO A 157 19.77 4.21 18.63
CA PRO A 157 20.98 4.98 18.30
C PRO A 157 20.77 5.92 17.10
N HIS A 158 19.91 5.52 16.16
CA HIS A 158 19.64 6.23 14.91
C HIS A 158 18.30 6.96 14.90
N ARG A 159 17.62 7.09 16.06
CA ARG A 159 16.26 7.64 16.15
C ARG A 159 16.13 9.04 15.54
N SER A 160 17.14 9.88 15.65
CA SER A 160 17.18 11.22 15.09
C SER A 160 17.39 11.27 13.57
N GLU A 161 17.74 10.15 12.94
CA GLU A 161 17.97 10.05 11.50
C GLU A 161 16.70 9.70 10.73
N PHE A 162 15.67 9.19 11.43
CA PHE A 162 14.35 8.95 10.83
C PHE A 162 13.59 10.25 10.59
N ASP A 163 12.81 10.29 9.52
CA ASP A 163 11.90 11.39 9.20
C ASP A 163 10.59 11.29 9.99
N ALA A 164 10.12 10.05 10.22
CA ALA A 164 8.86 9.75 10.88
C ALA A 164 8.91 8.41 11.63
N ALA A 165 7.89 8.14 12.42
CA ALA A 165 7.71 6.85 13.09
C ALA A 165 6.22 6.46 13.11
N GLU A 166 5.95 5.18 13.06
CA GLU A 166 4.62 4.65 13.32
C GLU A 166 4.25 4.83 14.80
N VAL A 167 3.14 5.53 15.02
CA VAL A 167 2.56 5.78 16.34
C VAL A 167 1.26 4.99 16.49
N MET A 168 0.45 4.93 15.42
CA MET A 168 -0.76 4.12 15.37
C MET A 168 -0.59 2.93 14.44
N HIS A 169 -0.89 1.76 14.98
CA HIS A 169 -0.68 0.47 14.33
C HIS A 169 -1.76 -0.52 14.82
N PRO A 170 -2.16 -1.55 14.08
CA PRO A 170 -3.12 -2.57 14.53
C PRO A 170 -2.78 -3.24 15.88
N ILE A 171 -1.52 -3.24 16.27
CA ILE A 171 -1.10 -3.67 17.62
C ILE A 171 -1.91 -2.97 18.71
N ALA A 172 -2.27 -1.70 18.54
CA ALA A 172 -3.09 -0.95 19.51
C ALA A 172 -4.50 -1.52 19.72
N TYR A 173 -4.98 -2.38 18.82
CA TYR A 173 -6.31 -3.01 18.87
C TYR A 173 -6.25 -4.51 19.25
N SER A 174 -5.07 -5.06 19.52
CA SER A 174 -4.91 -6.47 19.89
C SER A 174 -5.16 -6.71 21.36
N GLU A 175 -6.09 -7.60 21.72
CA GLU A 175 -6.47 -7.90 23.11
C GLU A 175 -5.40 -8.63 23.95
N ARG A 176 -4.40 -9.25 23.30
CA ARG A 176 -3.48 -10.19 23.98
C ARG A 176 -2.11 -9.65 24.33
N SER A 177 -1.66 -8.56 23.69
CA SER A 177 -0.31 -8.01 23.93
C SER A 177 -0.24 -6.50 23.66
N ALA A 178 -1.39 -5.88 23.60
CA ALA A 178 -1.57 -4.59 23.00
C ALA A 178 -0.85 -3.45 23.71
N ASP A 179 -1.00 -3.40 25.02
CA ASP A 179 -0.73 -2.13 25.70
C ASP A 179 0.77 -1.81 25.76
N TRP A 180 1.64 -2.79 25.98
CA TRP A 180 3.07 -2.52 26.12
C TRP A 180 3.79 -2.30 24.78
N ARG A 181 3.45 -3.06 23.73
CA ARG A 181 4.07 -2.89 22.41
C ARG A 181 3.65 -1.56 21.77
N TRP A 182 2.38 -1.20 21.90
CA TRP A 182 1.93 0.09 21.43
C TRP A 182 2.52 1.23 22.27
N ALA A 183 2.59 1.09 23.60
CA ALA A 183 3.26 2.05 24.46
C ALA A 183 4.74 2.26 24.08
N ASP A 184 5.44 1.21 23.65
CA ASP A 184 6.81 1.32 23.14
C ASP A 184 6.88 2.20 21.88
N MET A 185 5.95 2.03 20.93
CA MET A 185 5.89 2.85 19.71
C MET A 185 5.63 4.32 20.05
N VAL A 186 4.67 4.58 20.94
CA VAL A 186 4.37 5.93 21.43
C VAL A 186 5.60 6.55 22.10
N ARG A 187 6.28 5.79 22.98
CA ARG A 187 7.51 6.23 23.64
C ARG A 187 8.63 6.52 22.64
N PHE A 188 8.83 5.65 21.65
CA PHE A 188 9.83 5.89 20.60
C PHE A 188 9.59 7.23 19.91
N TYR A 189 8.34 7.54 19.61
CA TYR A 189 7.96 8.80 18.97
C TYR A 189 8.12 10.00 19.92
N GLU A 190 7.52 9.95 21.13
CA GLU A 190 7.47 11.08 22.06
C GLU A 190 8.85 11.45 22.66
N GLU A 191 9.72 10.47 22.87
CA GLU A 191 11.06 10.67 23.44
C GLU A 191 12.12 10.92 22.35
N SER A 192 11.73 11.15 21.10
CA SER A 192 12.70 11.46 20.04
C SER A 192 13.38 12.81 20.31
N PRO A 193 14.72 12.88 20.18
CA PRO A 193 15.45 14.12 20.38
C PRO A 193 15.17 15.17 19.27
N THR A 194 14.73 14.70 18.10
CA THR A 194 14.27 15.52 16.98
C THR A 194 12.80 15.25 16.72
N PRO A 195 12.00 16.23 16.28
CA PRO A 195 10.63 15.98 15.90
C PRO A 195 10.55 14.93 14.78
N LEU A 196 9.67 13.95 14.94
CA LEU A 196 9.33 12.96 13.92
C LEU A 196 7.93 13.22 13.37
N GLY A 197 7.69 12.88 12.10
CA GLY A 197 6.35 12.79 11.57
C GLY A 197 5.58 11.67 12.27
N ALA A 198 4.33 11.90 12.66
CA ALA A 198 3.49 10.86 13.26
C ALA A 198 2.76 10.09 12.17
N ILE A 199 2.96 8.80 12.09
CA ILE A 199 2.37 7.91 11.09
C ILE A 199 1.40 6.94 11.77
N GLY A 200 0.22 6.83 11.18
CA GLY A 200 -0.73 5.75 11.43
C GLY A 200 -0.86 4.90 10.19
N SER A 201 -0.63 3.61 10.31
CA SER A 201 -0.68 2.67 9.17
C SER A 201 -1.16 1.30 9.59
N SER A 202 -1.65 0.51 8.63
CA SER A 202 -2.36 -0.72 8.94
C SER A 202 -1.47 -1.94 8.98
N ASP A 203 -0.22 -1.84 8.53
CA ASP A 203 0.65 -3.02 8.40
C ASP A 203 -0.16 -4.21 7.84
N TYR A 204 -0.76 -3.94 6.65
CA TYR A 204 -1.80 -4.79 6.11
C TYR A 204 -1.26 -6.15 5.71
N HIS A 205 -1.73 -7.16 6.42
CA HIS A 205 -1.54 -8.56 6.14
C HIS A 205 -2.90 -9.24 5.86
N TRP A 206 -2.92 -10.57 5.75
CA TRP A 206 -4.17 -11.28 5.42
C TRP A 206 -5.24 -11.23 6.53
N MET A 207 -4.87 -10.94 7.77
CA MET A 207 -5.80 -10.84 8.92
C MET A 207 -6.06 -9.40 9.39
N SER A 208 -5.48 -8.40 8.75
CA SER A 208 -5.66 -7.01 9.12
C SER A 208 -6.59 -6.26 8.17
N VAL A 209 -6.95 -5.04 8.51
CA VAL A 209 -7.86 -4.19 7.73
C VAL A 209 -7.09 -3.01 7.19
N LEU A 210 -6.95 -2.92 5.88
CA LEU A 210 -6.31 -1.78 5.22
C LEU A 210 -7.01 -0.48 5.63
N GLY A 211 -6.24 0.51 6.04
CA GLY A 211 -6.74 1.79 6.54
C GLY A 211 -7.43 1.70 7.91
N LEU A 212 -7.13 0.68 8.72
CA LEU A 212 -7.57 0.62 10.12
C LEU A 212 -6.93 1.76 10.93
N CYS A 213 -5.63 1.93 10.80
CA CYS A 213 -4.90 3.07 11.28
C CYS A 213 -4.54 3.96 10.09
N ARG A 214 -4.67 5.28 10.27
CA ARG A 214 -4.50 6.24 9.18
C ARG A 214 -3.63 7.40 9.60
N THR A 215 -2.93 7.93 8.62
CA THR A 215 -2.26 9.22 8.71
C THR A 215 -3.13 10.30 8.07
N LEU A 216 -3.41 11.37 8.78
CA LEU A 216 -3.94 12.60 8.22
C LEU A 216 -2.76 13.42 7.71
N LEU A 217 -2.78 13.71 6.40
CA LEU A 217 -1.75 14.51 5.73
C LEU A 217 -2.32 15.90 5.45
N PHE A 218 -1.59 16.92 5.79
CA PHE A 218 -1.92 18.31 5.54
C PHE A 218 -1.12 18.79 4.33
N VAL A 219 -1.75 18.72 3.16
CA VAL A 219 -1.10 18.87 1.86
C VAL A 219 -1.40 20.23 1.24
N ARG A 220 -0.39 20.89 0.68
CA ARG A 220 -0.59 22.10 -0.13
C ARG A 220 -1.23 21.74 -1.47
N GLU A 221 -2.12 22.59 -1.96
CA GLU A 221 -2.68 22.45 -3.31
C GLU A 221 -1.75 23.04 -4.37
N PRO A 222 -1.72 22.46 -5.58
CA PRO A 222 -2.52 21.34 -6.05
C PRO A 222 -2.04 19.99 -5.49
N VAL A 223 -2.99 19.12 -5.14
CA VAL A 223 -2.67 17.78 -4.61
C VAL A 223 -1.99 16.93 -5.69
N SER A 224 -0.84 16.38 -5.33
CA SER A 224 -0.03 15.51 -6.18
C SER A 224 0.83 14.57 -5.33
N GLU A 225 1.44 13.56 -5.93
CA GLU A 225 2.43 12.71 -5.26
C GLU A 225 3.57 13.56 -4.64
N ALA A 226 4.08 14.53 -5.39
CA ALA A 226 5.13 15.43 -4.90
C ALA A 226 4.68 16.24 -3.68
N ALA A 227 3.45 16.78 -3.68
CA ALA A 227 2.91 17.53 -2.56
C ALA A 227 2.69 16.65 -1.31
N VAL A 228 2.32 15.37 -1.49
CA VAL A 228 2.23 14.39 -0.40
C VAL A 228 3.60 14.09 0.18
N LEU A 229 4.60 13.85 -0.66
CA LEU A 229 5.97 13.63 -0.19
C LEU A 229 6.55 14.85 0.52
N GLU A 230 6.24 16.07 0.06
CA GLU A 230 6.61 17.30 0.74
C GLU A 230 5.97 17.39 2.13
N ALA A 231 4.66 17.13 2.23
CA ALA A 231 3.95 17.13 3.53
C ALA A 231 4.57 16.11 4.52
N LEU A 232 4.98 14.94 4.04
CA LEU A 232 5.68 13.95 4.87
C LEU A 232 7.05 14.47 5.33
N ARG A 233 7.85 15.09 4.45
CA ARG A 233 9.16 15.69 4.81
C ARG A 233 9.03 16.83 5.82
N GLU A 234 8.01 17.67 5.63
CA GLU A 234 7.70 18.78 6.53
C GLU A 234 7.01 18.31 7.82
N LYS A 235 6.75 16.99 7.96
CA LYS A 235 6.06 16.38 9.11
C LYS A 235 4.65 16.95 9.33
N HIS A 236 4.02 17.38 8.25
CA HIS A 236 2.64 17.83 8.25
C HIS A 236 1.69 16.64 8.30
N THR A 237 1.86 15.83 9.33
CA THR A 237 1.12 14.58 9.58
C THR A 237 0.52 14.58 10.96
N VAL A 238 -0.67 14.01 11.08
CA VAL A 238 -1.32 13.72 12.35
C VAL A 238 -1.92 12.33 12.28
N THR A 239 -1.77 11.55 13.35
CA THR A 239 -2.54 10.33 13.54
C THR A 239 -3.34 10.41 14.83
N ILE A 240 -4.51 9.75 14.88
CA ILE A 240 -5.43 9.77 16.01
C ILE A 240 -5.55 8.35 16.52
N ASP A 241 -5.35 8.17 17.83
CA ASP A 241 -5.48 6.86 18.46
C ASP A 241 -6.93 6.45 18.74
N ARG A 242 -7.10 5.24 19.23
CA ARG A 242 -8.42 4.68 19.58
C ARG A 242 -9.16 5.45 20.67
N GLU A 243 -8.45 6.28 21.46
CA GLU A 243 -8.99 7.09 22.55
C GLU A 243 -9.26 8.54 22.11
N GLY A 244 -8.91 8.87 20.84
CA GLY A 244 -9.08 10.20 20.28
C GLY A 244 -7.91 11.16 20.56
N LYS A 245 -6.80 10.67 21.14
CA LYS A 245 -5.58 11.48 21.29
C LYS A 245 -4.89 11.59 19.93
N ALA A 246 -4.56 12.82 19.55
CA ALA A 246 -3.84 13.12 18.32
C ALA A 246 -2.33 13.25 18.57
N TYR A 247 -1.54 12.69 17.67
CA TYR A 247 -0.08 12.77 17.63
C TYR A 247 0.33 13.41 16.30
N GLY A 248 1.32 14.30 16.32
CA GLY A 248 1.82 14.97 15.12
C GLY A 248 2.25 16.40 15.38
N ASP A 249 2.30 17.21 14.33
CA ASP A 249 2.60 18.63 14.43
C ASP A 249 1.64 19.35 15.38
N LYS A 250 2.19 20.13 16.33
CA LYS A 250 1.39 20.74 17.39
C LYS A 250 0.35 21.74 16.88
N ALA A 251 0.69 22.50 15.81
CA ALA A 251 -0.24 23.47 15.24
C ALA A 251 -1.38 22.77 14.49
N LEU A 252 -1.06 21.68 13.79
CA LEU A 252 -2.06 20.88 13.07
C LEU A 252 -2.96 20.11 14.04
N VAL A 253 -2.39 19.57 15.12
CA VAL A 253 -3.18 18.97 16.22
C VAL A 253 -4.11 19.98 16.86
N ALA A 254 -3.66 21.23 17.09
CA ALA A 254 -4.51 22.29 17.61
C ALA A 254 -5.65 22.63 16.64
N ALA A 255 -5.36 22.76 15.35
CA ALA A 255 -6.38 23.02 14.32
C ALA A 255 -7.47 21.93 14.25
N LEU A 256 -7.09 20.66 14.50
CA LEU A 256 -8.05 19.55 14.57
C LEU A 256 -8.90 19.57 15.87
N ARG A 257 -8.45 20.21 16.93
CA ARG A 257 -9.27 20.42 18.14
C ARG A 257 -10.31 21.51 17.94
N ASP A 258 -9.94 22.58 17.24
CA ASP A 258 -10.83 23.70 16.97
C ASP A 258 -11.93 23.30 15.98
N GLU A 259 -11.58 22.51 14.97
CA GLU A 259 -12.50 21.92 14.01
C GLU A 259 -12.28 20.39 13.93
N PRO A 260 -12.99 19.60 14.74
CA PRO A 260 -12.79 18.16 14.80
C PRO A 260 -12.92 17.47 13.45
N TYR A 261 -11.98 16.57 13.21
CA TYR A 261 -11.97 15.70 12.04
C TYR A 261 -12.14 14.26 12.48
N VAL A 262 -13.13 13.59 11.96
CA VAL A 262 -13.34 12.15 12.19
C VAL A 262 -12.81 11.41 10.96
N PRO A 263 -11.79 10.56 11.12
CA PRO A 263 -11.31 9.72 10.01
C PRO A 263 -12.44 8.88 9.44
N ARG A 264 -12.46 8.72 8.13
CA ARG A 264 -13.55 8.08 7.37
C ARG A 264 -13.61 6.55 7.52
N THR A 265 -12.99 5.98 8.53
CA THR A 265 -12.97 4.53 8.78
C THR A 265 -14.32 3.91 9.00
N SER A 266 -15.27 4.66 9.63
CA SER A 266 -16.61 4.18 9.96
C SER A 266 -17.57 4.21 8.78
N ASP A 267 -17.40 5.16 7.85
CA ASP A 267 -18.37 5.41 6.79
C ASP A 267 -18.17 4.50 5.58
N TYR A 268 -16.99 3.92 5.45
CA TYR A 268 -16.63 3.01 4.38
C TYR A 268 -16.50 1.58 4.90
N ALA A 269 -17.58 1.07 5.51
CA ALA A 269 -17.69 -0.35 5.75
C ALA A 269 -17.45 -1.09 4.42
N TYR A 270 -16.65 -2.17 4.47
CA TYR A 270 -16.41 -3.02 3.32
C TYR A 270 -17.73 -3.37 2.63
N ARG A 271 -18.02 -2.70 1.53
CA ARG A 271 -19.08 -3.14 0.62
C ARG A 271 -18.49 -4.30 -0.17
N GLY A 272 -18.95 -5.49 0.10
CA GLY A 272 -18.57 -6.67 -0.67
C GLY A 272 -18.75 -6.42 -2.17
N SER A 273 -17.97 -7.11 -3.00
CA SER A 273 -18.13 -7.03 -4.46
C SER A 273 -19.58 -7.38 -4.84
N SER A 274 -20.18 -6.58 -5.71
CA SER A 274 -21.52 -6.87 -6.24
C SER A 274 -21.53 -8.22 -6.98
N THR A 275 -22.70 -8.84 -7.12
CA THR A 275 -22.83 -10.08 -7.90
C THR A 275 -22.34 -9.88 -9.34
N ALA A 276 -22.62 -8.73 -9.93
CA ALA A 276 -22.14 -8.37 -11.27
C ALA A 276 -20.61 -8.30 -11.31
N ASP A 277 -19.95 -7.67 -10.34
CA ASP A 277 -18.49 -7.62 -10.23
C ASP A 277 -17.89 -9.03 -10.16
N ARG A 278 -18.45 -9.89 -9.31
CA ARG A 278 -17.98 -11.29 -9.19
C ARG A 278 -18.10 -12.06 -10.49
N ILE A 279 -19.25 -11.96 -11.18
CA ILE A 279 -19.46 -12.63 -12.48
C ILE A 279 -18.45 -12.11 -13.52
N LEU A 280 -18.32 -10.78 -13.68
CA LEU A 280 -17.44 -10.20 -14.68
C LEU A 280 -15.97 -10.58 -14.46
N ARG A 281 -15.49 -10.54 -13.21
CA ARG A 281 -14.11 -10.95 -12.91
C ARG A 281 -13.88 -12.43 -13.10
N THR A 282 -14.87 -13.27 -12.76
CA THR A 282 -14.79 -14.72 -13.04
C THR A 282 -14.69 -14.97 -14.54
N LEU A 283 -15.50 -14.29 -15.36
CA LEU A 283 -15.39 -14.36 -16.82
C LEU A 283 -14.01 -13.93 -17.31
N GLY A 284 -13.46 -12.86 -16.74
CA GLY A 284 -12.11 -12.39 -17.05
C GLY A 284 -11.02 -13.42 -16.77
N TRP A 285 -11.07 -14.09 -15.61
CA TRP A 285 -10.14 -15.16 -15.26
C TRP A 285 -10.30 -16.39 -16.17
N LEU A 286 -11.52 -16.80 -16.48
CA LEU A 286 -11.78 -17.89 -17.42
C LEU A 286 -11.29 -17.54 -18.82
N GLY A 287 -11.49 -16.31 -19.25
CA GLY A 287 -10.97 -15.81 -20.53
C GLY A 287 -9.44 -15.83 -20.58
N LEU A 288 -8.76 -15.38 -19.54
CA LEU A 288 -7.29 -15.41 -19.42
C LEU A 288 -6.78 -16.86 -19.52
N LEU A 289 -7.36 -17.77 -18.72
CA LEU A 289 -6.98 -19.17 -18.74
C LEU A 289 -7.19 -19.78 -20.12
N GLY A 290 -8.32 -19.48 -20.78
CA GLY A 290 -8.62 -19.93 -22.14
C GLY A 290 -7.59 -19.45 -23.16
N VAL A 291 -7.21 -18.17 -23.13
CA VAL A 291 -6.17 -17.59 -24.00
C VAL A 291 -4.84 -18.30 -23.78
N LEU A 292 -4.43 -18.50 -22.53
CA LEU A 292 -3.16 -19.16 -22.20
C LEU A 292 -3.12 -20.61 -22.69
N LEU A 293 -4.18 -21.39 -22.43
CA LEU A 293 -4.28 -22.80 -22.85
C LEU A 293 -4.28 -22.94 -24.39
N LEU A 294 -5.01 -22.08 -25.10
CA LEU A 294 -5.08 -22.13 -26.55
C LEU A 294 -3.74 -21.71 -27.19
N ARG A 295 -3.01 -20.77 -26.58
CA ARG A 295 -1.65 -20.42 -27.02
C ARG A 295 -0.65 -21.55 -26.74
N ALA A 296 -0.74 -22.24 -25.60
CA ALA A 296 0.12 -23.37 -25.29
C ALA A 296 -0.07 -24.51 -26.31
N ARG A 297 -1.32 -24.87 -26.61
CA ARG A 297 -1.66 -25.89 -27.63
C ARG A 297 -1.13 -25.51 -29.03
N ALA A 298 -1.18 -24.25 -29.41
CA ALA A 298 -0.70 -23.79 -30.70
C ALA A 298 0.84 -23.86 -30.86
N LYS A 299 1.58 -23.99 -29.76
CA LYS A 299 3.04 -24.12 -29.73
C LYS A 299 3.55 -25.56 -29.65
N THR A 300 2.68 -26.53 -29.35
CA THR A 300 3.05 -27.95 -29.33
C THR A 300 3.18 -28.45 -30.78
N PRO A 301 4.35 -28.88 -31.27
CA PRO A 301 4.48 -29.48 -32.59
C PRO A 301 3.62 -30.75 -32.67
N GLU A 302 2.87 -30.93 -33.74
CA GLU A 302 2.30 -32.25 -34.06
C GLU A 302 3.46 -33.24 -34.21
N LEU A 303 3.51 -34.23 -33.33
CA LEU A 303 4.37 -35.39 -33.51
C LEU A 303 3.88 -36.08 -34.79
N THR A 304 4.58 -35.89 -35.90
CA THR A 304 4.37 -36.68 -37.08
C THR A 304 4.65 -38.14 -36.75
N PRO A 305 3.72 -39.07 -37.01
CA PRO A 305 4.02 -40.49 -36.81
C PRO A 305 5.18 -40.86 -37.72
N GLU A 306 6.24 -41.43 -37.14
CA GLU A 306 7.33 -42.03 -37.90
C GLU A 306 6.74 -43.03 -38.87
N SER A 307 7.01 -42.84 -40.16
CA SER A 307 6.71 -43.82 -41.19
C SER A 307 7.48 -45.11 -40.88
N PRO A 308 6.83 -46.31 -40.92
CA PRO A 308 7.57 -47.55 -40.69
C PRO A 308 8.66 -47.70 -41.76
N GLU A 309 9.90 -47.99 -41.31
CA GLU A 309 10.97 -48.35 -42.22
C GLU A 309 10.54 -49.56 -43.09
N PRO A 310 10.86 -49.55 -44.37
CA PRO A 310 10.58 -50.72 -45.20
C PRO A 310 11.56 -51.84 -44.83
N ASP A 311 10.99 -52.96 -44.42
CA ASP A 311 11.72 -54.21 -44.19
C ASP A 311 12.59 -54.54 -45.46
N SER A 312 13.90 -54.67 -45.25
CA SER A 312 14.88 -55.16 -46.21
C SER A 312 15.23 -56.60 -45.99
#